data_1657baeb59719e0a51486d4833d00636
#
_entry.id   1657baeb59719e0a51486d4833d00636
#
_cell.length_a   1.000
_cell.length_b   1.000
_cell.length_c   1.000
_cell.angle_alpha   90.00
_cell.angle_beta   90.00
_cell.angle_gamma   90.00
#
_symmetry.space_group_name_H-M   'P 1'
#
loop_
_entity.id
_entity.type
_entity.pdbx_description
1 polymer ?
#
loop_
_entity_poly.entity_id
_entity_poly.type
_entity_poly.pdbx_seq_one_letter_code
_entity_poly.pdbx_strand_id
1 'polypeptide(L)'
;MHTIPRIAALTLALASTCSWAQNPTTAASAKEDGAVVSSTGLVYRALKEGSGASPKASDTVKVHYRGTLPDGKEFDSSYKRGEPIEFPLGRVIACWTEGVQRMKVGGKAKLTCPPQIAYGERGAGGVIPPNATLLFEVELLGINGK
;
A
#
# COMPACT_ATOMS: atom_id res chain seq x y z
N MET A 1 -6.39 60.98 -10.54
CA MET A 1 -6.07 60.30 -10.68
C MET A 1 -5.08 59.50 -10.25
N HIS A 2 -5.16 58.62 -9.59
CA HIS A 2 -4.19 57.88 -9.23
C HIS A 2 -4.48 56.61 -9.38
N THR A 3 -3.79 55.98 -9.82
CA THR A 3 -3.87 54.68 -10.01
C THR A 3 -3.18 54.00 -9.02
N ILE A 4 -3.75 53.18 -8.34
CA ILE A 4 -3.13 52.40 -7.42
C ILE A 4 -2.67 51.18 -8.01
N PRO A 5 -1.52 50.88 -7.94
CA PRO A 5 -1.02 49.68 -8.46
C PRO A 5 -1.36 48.62 -7.54
N ARG A 6 -1.96 47.69 -7.97
CA ARG A 6 -2.16 46.68 -7.29
C ARG A 6 -1.20 45.70 -7.37
N ILE A 7 -0.53 45.34 -6.48
CA ILE A 7 0.43 44.36 -6.47
C ILE A 7 -0.17 43.13 -6.06
N ALA A 8 -0.33 42.35 -6.86
CA ALA A 8 -0.78 41.05 -6.52
C ALA A 8 0.38 40.35 -5.94
N ALA A 9 0.40 40.28 -4.75
CA ALA A 9 1.43 39.57 -4.11
C ALA A 9 1.16 38.11 -4.37
N LEU A 10 1.84 37.59 -5.22
CA LEU A 10 1.71 36.25 -5.48
C LEU A 10 2.55 35.51 -4.57
N THR A 11 2.05 35.09 -3.51
CA THR A 11 2.85 34.30 -2.66
C THR A 11 2.77 32.93 -3.17
N LEU A 12 3.78 32.54 -3.69
CA LEU A 12 3.89 31.24 -4.12
C LEU A 12 4.32 30.45 -2.99
N ALA A 13 3.47 29.82 -2.39
CA ALA A 13 3.84 28.96 -1.34
C ALA A 13 4.39 27.72 -1.94
N LEU A 14 5.63 27.60 -1.94
CA LEU A 14 6.24 26.43 -2.38
C LEU A 14 6.22 25.50 -1.28
N ALA A 15 5.34 24.64 -1.29
CA ALA A 15 5.38 23.59 -0.35
C ALA A 15 6.58 22.78 -0.67
N SER A 16 7.49 22.83 0.13
CA SER A 16 8.63 22.01 -0.07
C SER A 16 8.19 20.66 0.30
N THR A 17 8.03 19.90 -0.62
CA THR A 17 7.68 18.58 -0.39
C THR A 17 8.90 17.82 -0.04
N CYS A 18 8.80 17.05 0.97
CA CYS A 18 9.80 16.12 1.28
C CYS A 18 9.73 15.09 0.21
N SER A 19 10.55 15.21 -0.71
CA SER A 19 10.51 14.36 -1.87
C SER A 19 10.78 12.91 -1.56
N TRP A 20 11.29 12.58 -0.39
CA TRP A 20 11.52 11.19 -0.09
C TRP A 20 10.27 10.41 0.19
N ALA A 21 9.21 11.07 0.44
CA ALA A 21 8.04 10.41 0.92
C ALA A 21 7.01 10.04 -0.10
N GLN A 22 7.00 10.66 -1.24
CA GLN A 22 5.89 10.41 -2.13
C GLN A 22 6.29 10.31 -3.56
N ASN A 23 6.26 9.11 -4.06
CA ASN A 23 6.38 8.94 -5.48
C ASN A 23 4.99 9.10 -6.10
N PRO A 24 4.89 9.26 -7.41
CA PRO A 24 3.59 9.50 -8.06
C PRO A 24 2.55 8.42 -7.78
N THR A 25 2.97 7.17 -7.68
CA THR A 25 2.05 6.08 -7.44
C THR A 25 1.46 6.15 -6.06
N THR A 26 2.29 6.42 -5.06
CA THR A 26 1.82 6.52 -3.69
C THR A 26 0.89 7.72 -3.53
N ALA A 27 1.24 8.83 -4.16
CA ALA A 27 0.42 10.03 -4.10
C ALA A 27 -0.95 9.82 -4.75
N ALA A 28 -0.98 9.12 -5.88
CA ALA A 28 -2.24 8.85 -6.55
C ALA A 28 -3.12 7.92 -5.72
N SER A 29 -2.51 6.89 -5.12
CA SER A 29 -3.26 5.97 -4.26
C SER A 29 -3.81 6.67 -3.04
N ALA A 30 -3.08 7.62 -2.48
CA ALA A 30 -3.52 8.35 -1.30
C ALA A 30 -4.77 9.21 -1.57
N LYS A 31 -5.02 9.53 -2.83
CA LYS A 31 -6.18 10.33 -3.19
C LYS A 31 -7.43 9.50 -3.49
N GLU A 32 -7.31 8.20 -3.50
CA GLU A 32 -8.47 7.35 -3.75
C GLU A 32 -9.45 7.41 -2.58
N ASP A 33 -10.73 7.25 -2.88
CA ASP A 33 -11.76 7.30 -1.85
C ASP A 33 -11.53 6.23 -0.80
N GLY A 34 -11.57 6.60 0.46
CA GLY A 34 -11.39 5.64 1.54
C GLY A 34 -9.95 5.29 1.84
N ALA A 35 -8.99 5.87 1.13
CA ALA A 35 -7.58 5.59 1.37
C ALA A 35 -7.09 6.23 2.67
N VAL A 36 -6.29 5.47 3.40
CA VAL A 36 -5.68 5.93 4.64
C VAL A 36 -4.19 5.79 4.50
N VAL A 37 -3.45 6.85 4.78
CA VAL A 37 -2.00 6.85 4.70
C VAL A 37 -1.43 6.71 6.10
N SER A 38 -0.61 5.69 6.30
CA SER A 38 0.00 5.48 7.61
C SER A 38 1.30 6.26 7.74
N SER A 39 1.82 6.31 8.95
CA SER A 39 3.08 7.00 9.21
C SER A 39 4.27 6.36 8.51
N THR A 40 4.15 5.11 8.12
CA THR A 40 5.21 4.41 7.39
C THR A 40 5.16 4.66 5.89
N GLY A 41 4.13 5.32 5.43
CA GLY A 41 3.94 5.57 4.00
C GLY A 41 3.02 4.58 3.31
N LEU A 42 2.56 3.57 4.02
CA LEU A 42 1.59 2.62 3.47
C LEU A 42 0.28 3.33 3.17
N VAL A 43 -0.26 3.11 1.98
CA VAL A 43 -1.62 3.57 1.66
C VAL A 43 -2.53 2.36 1.70
N TYR A 44 -3.49 2.41 2.61
CA TYR A 44 -4.44 1.32 2.81
C TYR A 44 -5.83 1.76 2.35
N ARG A 45 -6.46 0.94 1.55
CA ARG A 45 -7.82 1.22 1.11
C ARG A 45 -8.65 -0.04 1.22
N ALA A 46 -9.70 -0.01 2.03
CA ALA A 46 -10.58 -1.16 2.15
C ALA A 46 -11.47 -1.24 0.91
N LEU A 47 -11.42 -2.35 0.21
CA LEU A 47 -12.28 -2.60 -0.94
C LEU A 47 -13.55 -3.31 -0.51
N LYS A 48 -13.45 -4.12 0.53
CA LYS A 48 -14.58 -4.82 1.10
C LYS A 48 -14.31 -4.97 2.59
N GLU A 49 -15.26 -4.58 3.41
CA GLU A 49 -15.11 -4.73 4.85
C GLU A 49 -15.37 -6.17 5.27
N GLY A 50 -14.48 -6.73 6.06
CA GLY A 50 -14.70 -8.04 6.65
C GLY A 50 -15.46 -7.94 7.96
N SER A 51 -15.93 -9.04 8.43
CA SER A 51 -16.68 -9.09 9.68
C SER A 51 -16.01 -9.94 10.75
N GLY A 52 -14.92 -10.62 10.41
CA GLY A 52 -14.23 -11.49 11.35
C GLY A 52 -13.19 -10.78 12.17
N ALA A 53 -12.29 -11.55 12.76
CA ALA A 53 -11.23 -11.00 13.60
C ALA A 53 -10.13 -10.38 12.74
N SER A 54 -9.36 -9.48 13.35
CA SER A 54 -8.15 -8.94 12.72
C SER A 54 -6.94 -9.73 13.19
N PRO A 55 -5.98 -10.01 12.33
CA PRO A 55 -4.80 -10.76 12.73
C PRO A 55 -3.81 -9.89 13.49
N LYS A 56 -2.92 -10.55 14.20
CA LYS A 56 -1.82 -9.89 14.89
C LYS A 56 -0.53 -10.22 14.15
N ALA A 57 0.53 -9.48 14.44
CA ALA A 57 1.82 -9.70 13.81
C ALA A 57 2.35 -11.13 14.04
N SER A 58 1.95 -11.77 15.11
CA SER A 58 2.37 -13.13 15.40
C SER A 58 1.51 -14.20 14.74
N ASP A 59 0.44 -13.80 14.07
CA ASP A 59 -0.47 -14.76 13.44
C ASP A 59 -0.02 -15.17 12.05
N THR A 60 -0.46 -16.34 11.62
CA THR A 60 -0.31 -16.77 10.23
C THR A 60 -1.66 -16.57 9.56
N VAL A 61 -1.65 -15.91 8.43
CA VAL A 61 -2.87 -15.58 7.72
C VAL A 61 -3.00 -16.37 6.43
N LYS A 62 -4.23 -16.66 6.05
CA LYS A 62 -4.53 -17.31 4.78
C LYS A 62 -5.15 -16.26 3.88
N VAL A 63 -4.54 -16.03 2.74
CA VAL A 63 -4.94 -14.94 1.86
C VAL A 63 -4.94 -15.35 0.40
N HIS A 64 -5.73 -14.64 -0.38
CA HIS A 64 -5.55 -14.55 -1.82
C HIS A 64 -5.00 -13.16 -2.09
N TYR A 65 -4.11 -13.03 -3.03
CA TYR A 65 -3.54 -11.72 -3.33
C TYR A 65 -3.07 -11.62 -4.78
N ARG A 66 -2.93 -10.40 -5.22
CA ARG A 66 -2.39 -10.09 -6.52
C ARG A 66 -1.48 -8.88 -6.36
N GLY A 67 -0.25 -8.99 -6.82
CA GLY A 67 0.72 -7.90 -6.74
C GLY A 67 1.06 -7.40 -8.13
N THR A 68 1.05 -6.07 -8.29
CA THR A 68 1.37 -5.44 -9.56
C THR A 68 2.35 -4.29 -9.35
N LEU A 69 3.06 -3.96 -10.41
CA LEU A 69 3.90 -2.77 -10.46
C LEU A 69 3.05 -1.58 -10.92
N PRO A 70 3.53 -0.35 -10.74
CA PRO A 70 2.76 0.82 -11.15
C PRO A 70 2.34 0.85 -12.61
N ASP A 71 3.08 0.18 -13.49
CA ASP A 71 2.76 0.10 -14.90
C ASP A 71 1.68 -0.95 -15.19
N GLY A 72 1.19 -1.63 -14.15
CA GLY A 72 0.17 -2.65 -14.32
C GLY A 72 0.68 -4.06 -14.47
N LYS A 73 1.99 -4.23 -14.54
CA LYS A 73 2.56 -5.56 -14.71
C LYS A 73 2.41 -6.38 -13.44
N GLU A 74 1.75 -7.52 -13.56
CA GLU A 74 1.57 -8.43 -12.43
C GLU A 74 2.86 -9.20 -12.18
N PHE A 75 3.36 -9.15 -10.97
CA PHE A 75 4.58 -9.89 -10.64
C PHE A 75 4.29 -11.13 -9.80
N ASP A 76 3.12 -11.22 -9.21
CA ASP A 76 2.74 -12.40 -8.44
C ASP A 76 1.23 -12.42 -8.22
N SER A 77 0.65 -13.61 -8.10
CA SER A 77 -0.79 -13.74 -7.86
C SER A 77 -1.13 -15.14 -7.38
N SER A 78 -1.80 -15.23 -6.26
CA SER A 78 -2.33 -16.51 -5.79
C SER A 78 -3.53 -16.94 -6.62
N TYR A 79 -4.27 -15.98 -7.16
CA TYR A 79 -5.40 -16.29 -8.04
C TYR A 79 -4.95 -17.04 -9.28
N LYS A 80 -3.77 -16.68 -9.79
CA LYS A 80 -3.24 -17.32 -10.96
C LYS A 80 -2.87 -18.76 -10.70
N ARG A 81 -2.44 -19.07 -9.49
CA ARG A 81 -2.12 -20.43 -9.10
C ARG A 81 -3.37 -21.22 -8.68
N GLY A 82 -4.48 -20.55 -8.50
CA GLY A 82 -5.75 -21.19 -8.17
C GLY A 82 -5.92 -21.59 -6.73
N GLU A 83 -5.02 -21.16 -5.84
CA GLU A 83 -5.15 -21.50 -4.43
C GLU A 83 -4.60 -20.42 -3.51
N PRO A 84 -5.18 -20.27 -2.33
CA PRO A 84 -4.70 -19.28 -1.38
C PRO A 84 -3.37 -19.71 -0.77
N ILE A 85 -2.69 -18.76 -0.17
CA ILE A 85 -1.40 -18.99 0.43
C ILE A 85 -1.45 -18.56 1.89
N GLU A 86 -0.69 -19.25 2.73
CA GLU A 86 -0.55 -18.90 4.13
C GLU A 86 0.79 -18.23 4.37
N PHE A 87 0.77 -17.12 5.09
CA PHE A 87 1.98 -16.38 5.45
C PHE A 87 2.00 -16.05 6.92
N PRO A 88 3.13 -16.27 7.60
CA PRO A 88 3.29 -15.71 8.93
C PRO A 88 3.53 -14.20 8.80
N LEU A 89 2.68 -13.40 9.42
CA LEU A 89 2.74 -11.95 9.26
C LEU A 89 4.04 -11.32 9.73
N GLY A 90 4.74 -11.96 10.63
CA GLY A 90 6.01 -11.44 11.10
C GLY A 90 7.17 -11.67 10.15
N ARG A 91 6.96 -12.41 9.07
CA ARG A 91 8.02 -12.76 8.12
C ARG A 91 7.80 -12.28 6.70
N VAL A 92 6.84 -11.41 6.49
CA VAL A 92 6.59 -10.82 5.19
C VAL A 92 7.09 -9.38 5.17
N ILE A 93 7.02 -8.73 4.03
CA ILE A 93 7.46 -7.34 3.94
C ILE A 93 6.65 -6.47 4.89
N ALA A 94 7.26 -5.40 5.35
CA ALA A 94 6.65 -4.56 6.39
C ALA A 94 5.27 -4.03 6.01
N CYS A 95 5.04 -3.71 4.75
CA CYS A 95 3.74 -3.19 4.36
C CYS A 95 2.63 -4.22 4.56
N TRP A 96 2.92 -5.50 4.38
CA TRP A 96 1.95 -6.56 4.63
C TRP A 96 1.74 -6.76 6.12
N THR A 97 2.83 -6.76 6.89
CA THR A 97 2.72 -6.92 8.34
C THR A 97 1.80 -5.84 8.91
N GLU A 98 1.98 -4.62 8.46
CA GLU A 98 1.13 -3.52 8.92
C GLU A 98 -0.26 -3.56 8.31
N GLY A 99 -0.33 -3.72 6.99
CA GLY A 99 -1.60 -3.58 6.27
C GLY A 99 -2.59 -4.68 6.58
N VAL A 100 -2.12 -5.92 6.63
CA VAL A 100 -3.04 -7.04 6.86
C VAL A 100 -3.60 -7.01 8.28
N GLN A 101 -2.87 -6.45 9.24
CA GLN A 101 -3.40 -6.28 10.59
C GLN A 101 -4.57 -5.31 10.67
N ARG A 102 -4.73 -4.47 9.66
CA ARG A 102 -5.86 -3.55 9.59
C ARG A 102 -7.10 -4.20 8.98
N MET A 103 -6.93 -5.37 8.39
CA MET A 103 -8.02 -6.08 7.75
C MET A 103 -8.74 -6.99 8.74
N LYS A 104 -9.94 -7.42 8.36
CA LYS A 104 -10.69 -8.43 9.10
C LYS A 104 -10.96 -9.59 8.18
N VAL A 105 -11.11 -10.77 8.74
CA VAL A 105 -11.41 -11.96 7.94
C VAL A 105 -12.69 -11.71 7.13
N GLY A 106 -12.64 -12.04 5.86
CA GLY A 106 -13.72 -11.79 4.91
C GLY A 106 -13.56 -10.49 4.16
N GLY A 107 -12.57 -9.66 4.51
CA GLY A 107 -12.36 -8.38 3.86
C GLY A 107 -11.37 -8.45 2.71
N LYS A 108 -11.37 -7.40 1.92
CA LYS A 108 -10.44 -7.23 0.81
C LYS A 108 -9.91 -5.81 0.84
N ALA A 109 -8.64 -5.63 0.60
CA ALA A 109 -8.03 -4.30 0.66
C ALA A 109 -6.96 -4.14 -0.40
N LYS A 110 -6.71 -2.89 -0.74
CA LYS A 110 -5.63 -2.52 -1.63
C LYS A 110 -4.53 -1.90 -0.77
N LEU A 111 -3.33 -2.41 -0.92
CA LEU A 111 -2.17 -1.89 -0.23
C LEU A 111 -1.22 -1.29 -1.25
N THR A 112 -0.87 -0.03 -1.09
CA THR A 112 0.17 0.60 -1.92
C THR A 112 1.40 0.70 -1.04
N CYS A 113 2.43 -0.04 -1.40
CA CYS A 113 3.63 -0.20 -0.58
C CYS A 113 4.78 0.57 -1.19
N PRO A 114 5.20 1.68 -0.56
CA PRO A 114 6.40 2.35 -1.03
C PRO A 114 7.62 1.46 -0.80
N PRO A 115 8.70 1.67 -1.52
CA PRO A 115 9.85 0.76 -1.45
C PRO A 115 10.44 0.56 -0.06
N GLN A 116 10.43 1.57 0.78
CA GLN A 116 11.02 1.45 2.11
C GLN A 116 10.32 0.45 3.01
N ILE A 117 9.09 0.07 2.72
CA ILE A 117 8.40 -0.98 3.47
C ILE A 117 8.08 -2.18 2.56
N ALA A 118 8.72 -2.25 1.41
CA ALA A 118 8.60 -3.37 0.48
C ALA A 118 9.99 -3.98 0.30
N TYR A 119 10.53 -3.93 -0.91
CA TYR A 119 11.81 -4.56 -1.18
C TYR A 119 12.97 -3.57 -1.29
N GLY A 120 12.72 -2.28 -1.10
CA GLY A 120 13.75 -1.27 -0.99
C GLY A 120 14.62 -1.15 -2.22
N GLU A 121 15.87 -0.79 -1.99
CA GLU A 121 16.82 -0.57 -3.06
C GLU A 121 17.27 -1.85 -3.74
N ARG A 122 17.08 -2.98 -3.12
CA ARG A 122 17.50 -4.24 -3.70
C ARG A 122 16.52 -4.80 -4.71
N GLY A 123 15.25 -4.51 -4.54
CA GLY A 123 14.22 -5.16 -5.32
C GLY A 123 14.14 -6.63 -4.99
N ALA A 124 13.64 -7.45 -5.87
CA ALA A 124 13.51 -8.88 -5.66
C ALA A 124 13.73 -9.62 -6.97
N GLY A 125 14.76 -10.44 -6.94
CA GLY A 125 15.05 -11.46 -7.94
C GLY A 125 14.56 -11.30 -9.37
N GLY A 126 14.89 -10.25 -10.06
CA GLY A 126 14.53 -10.10 -11.46
C GLY A 126 13.06 -9.74 -11.75
N VAL A 127 12.21 -9.76 -10.74
CA VAL A 127 10.80 -9.47 -10.92
C VAL A 127 10.44 -8.11 -10.40
N ILE A 128 11.05 -7.71 -9.29
CA ILE A 128 10.79 -6.41 -8.68
C ILE A 128 12.03 -5.55 -8.80
N PRO A 129 11.96 -4.45 -9.55
CA PRO A 129 13.13 -3.58 -9.71
C PRO A 129 13.47 -2.85 -8.43
N PRO A 130 14.67 -2.28 -8.35
CA PRO A 130 15.07 -1.48 -7.20
C PRO A 130 14.15 -0.29 -7.01
N ASN A 131 13.89 0.06 -5.78
CA ASN A 131 13.06 1.22 -5.42
C ASN A 131 11.65 1.20 -6.02
N ALA A 132 11.07 0.01 -6.16
CA ALA A 132 9.75 -0.11 -6.74
C ALA A 132 8.65 0.07 -5.71
N THR A 133 7.63 0.82 -6.07
CA THR A 133 6.39 0.88 -5.30
C THR A 133 5.53 -0.29 -5.76
N LEU A 134 4.95 -1.01 -4.83
CA LEU A 134 4.17 -2.19 -5.14
C LEU A 134 2.71 -1.97 -4.82
N LEU A 135 1.85 -2.52 -5.66
CA LEU A 135 0.40 -2.47 -5.45
C LEU A 135 -0.10 -3.87 -5.20
N PHE A 136 -0.77 -4.07 -4.09
CA PHE A 136 -1.33 -5.37 -3.76
C PHE A 136 -2.83 -5.27 -3.54
N GLU A 137 -3.54 -6.27 -4.02
CA GLU A 137 -4.91 -6.48 -3.60
C GLU A 137 -4.88 -7.75 -2.77
N VAL A 138 -5.33 -7.68 -1.54
CA VAL A 138 -5.27 -8.80 -0.60
C VAL A 138 -6.67 -9.11 -0.08
N GLU A 139 -7.02 -10.37 -0.14
CA GLU A 139 -8.27 -10.86 0.43
C GLU A 139 -7.92 -11.75 1.62
N LEU A 140 -8.36 -11.38 2.79
CA LEU A 140 -8.06 -12.14 4.00
C LEU A 140 -9.11 -13.21 4.22
N LEU A 141 -8.71 -14.46 4.06
CA LEU A 141 -9.63 -15.58 4.14
C LEU A 141 -9.70 -16.19 5.53
N GLY A 142 -8.62 -16.16 6.27
CA GLY A 142 -8.62 -16.75 7.60
C GLY A 142 -7.34 -16.46 8.35
N ILE A 143 -7.37 -16.79 9.63
CA ILE A 143 -6.24 -16.66 10.53
C ILE A 143 -6.04 -18.01 11.17
N ASN A 144 -4.86 -18.60 11.00
CA ASN A 144 -4.61 -19.90 11.58
C ASN A 144 -4.57 -19.84 13.09
N GLY A 145 -5.21 -20.78 13.73
CA GLY A 145 -5.26 -20.81 15.17
C GLY A 145 -6.40 -20.03 15.78
N LYS A 146 -7.29 -19.52 14.93
CA LYS A 146 -8.43 -18.75 15.43
C LYS A 146 -9.73 -19.13 14.80
#